data_4ad9ec3e89f73f0215fb2c6f6fb14cad
#
_entry.id   4ad9ec3e89f73f0215fb2c6f6fb14cad
#
_cell.length_a   1.000
_cell.length_b   1.000
_cell.length_c   1.000
_cell.angle_alpha   90.00
_cell.angle_beta   90.00
_cell.angle_gamma   90.00
#
_symmetry.space_group_name_H-M   'P 1'
#
loop_
_entity.id
_entity.type
_entity.pdbx_description
1 polymer ?
#
loop_
_entity_poly.entity_id
_entity_poly.type
_entity_poly.pdbx_seq_one_letter_code
_entity_poly.pdbx_strand_id
1 'polypeptide(L)'
;NGLGTSEVSHPDFTFPIDIGGDYPVTLAVTDENGCTSQITRIIEIQDMFALYIPSAFTPNNDGMNDAFFVQGADLDPSRFEMRIVNRWGNLVFETNDINEVWYGPSNADSEHFAQDGLYYYTVIAYSLSNPAERKEITGSVLVNR
;
A
#
# COMPACT_ATOMS: atom_id res chain seq x y z
N ASN A 1 -16.63 7.25 -16.61
CA ASN A 1 -15.41 8.03 -16.85
C ASN A 1 -14.55 7.27 -17.86
N GLY A 2 -14.59 7.69 -19.13
CA GLY A 2 -13.75 7.07 -20.17
C GLY A 2 -12.29 7.51 -20.02
N LEU A 3 -11.35 6.60 -20.28
CA LEU A 3 -9.90 6.86 -20.26
C LEU A 3 -9.45 7.73 -21.46
N GLY A 4 -10.33 7.97 -22.44
CA GLY A 4 -10.06 8.75 -23.62
C GLY A 4 -10.45 8.04 -24.92
N THR A 5 -10.23 8.70 -26.03
CA THR A 5 -10.42 8.16 -27.38
C THR A 5 -9.16 8.39 -28.21
N SER A 6 -8.91 7.54 -29.18
CA SER A 6 -7.79 7.65 -30.11
C SER A 6 -8.25 7.23 -31.50
N GLU A 7 -7.72 7.89 -32.53
CA GLU A 7 -8.00 7.62 -33.97
C GLU A 7 -6.79 6.94 -34.64
N VAL A 8 -5.71 6.68 -33.90
CA VAL A 8 -4.54 5.99 -34.45
C VAL A 8 -4.76 4.49 -34.48
N SER A 9 -4.10 3.80 -35.43
CA SER A 9 -4.26 2.34 -35.61
C SER A 9 -3.72 1.49 -34.46
N HIS A 10 -2.79 2.02 -33.68
CA HIS A 10 -2.16 1.35 -32.54
C HIS A 10 -2.08 2.35 -31.38
N PRO A 11 -3.19 2.59 -30.67
CA PRO A 11 -3.18 3.50 -29.53
C PRO A 11 -2.64 2.82 -28.27
N ASP A 12 -1.88 3.58 -27.49
CA ASP A 12 -1.48 3.21 -26.13
C ASP A 12 -2.39 3.91 -25.12
N PHE A 13 -2.93 3.14 -24.18
CA PHE A 13 -3.72 3.65 -23.06
C PHE A 13 -3.14 3.13 -21.76
N THR A 14 -3.00 4.02 -20.78
CA THR A 14 -2.62 3.65 -19.42
C THR A 14 -3.87 3.55 -18.55
N PHE A 15 -4.10 2.40 -17.99
CA PHE A 15 -5.17 2.19 -17.00
C PHE A 15 -4.71 2.68 -15.62
N PRO A 16 -5.63 3.18 -14.77
CA PRO A 16 -5.30 3.47 -13.38
C PRO A 16 -4.81 2.20 -12.68
N ILE A 17 -3.65 2.28 -12.05
CA ILE A 17 -3.05 1.14 -11.34
C ILE A 17 -3.58 1.00 -9.90
N ASP A 18 -4.25 2.04 -9.39
CA ASP A 18 -4.72 2.13 -8.01
C ASP A 18 -6.23 1.92 -7.87
N ILE A 19 -6.90 1.64 -8.99
CA ILE A 19 -8.36 1.46 -9.01
C ILE A 19 -8.66 0.24 -9.87
N GLY A 20 -8.99 -0.87 -9.23
CA GLY A 20 -9.50 -2.04 -9.90
C GLY A 20 -10.89 -1.81 -10.51
N GLY A 21 -11.28 -2.68 -11.38
CA GLY A 21 -12.59 -2.64 -11.99
C GLY A 21 -12.60 -3.05 -13.45
N ASP A 22 -13.79 -3.01 -14.03
CA ASP A 22 -14.04 -3.37 -15.40
C ASP A 22 -13.97 -2.14 -16.31
N TYR A 23 -13.03 -2.17 -17.24
CA TYR A 23 -12.82 -1.08 -18.21
C TYR A 23 -13.25 -1.55 -19.60
N PRO A 24 -14.43 -1.12 -20.09
CA PRO A 24 -14.87 -1.44 -21.44
C PRO A 24 -14.04 -0.68 -22.46
N VAL A 25 -13.37 -1.40 -23.35
CA VAL A 25 -12.64 -0.85 -24.50
C VAL A 25 -13.42 -1.15 -25.77
N THR A 26 -13.85 -0.12 -26.49
CA THR A 26 -14.62 -0.25 -27.71
C THR A 26 -13.76 0.17 -28.91
N LEU A 27 -13.61 -0.74 -29.87
CA LEU A 27 -13.05 -0.45 -31.19
C LEU A 27 -14.20 -0.23 -32.16
N ALA A 28 -14.23 0.92 -32.79
CA ALA A 28 -15.13 1.22 -33.88
C ALA A 28 -14.35 1.44 -35.17
N VAL A 29 -14.78 0.82 -36.25
CA VAL A 29 -14.18 0.97 -37.57
C VAL A 29 -15.27 1.38 -38.54
N THR A 30 -14.94 2.31 -39.45
CA THR A 30 -15.83 2.78 -40.51
C THR A 30 -15.20 2.50 -41.87
N ASP A 31 -15.94 1.89 -42.78
CA ASP A 31 -15.45 1.62 -44.14
C ASP A 31 -15.61 2.84 -45.03
N GLU A 32 -15.11 2.73 -46.26
CA GLU A 32 -15.18 3.80 -47.26
C GLU A 32 -16.61 4.18 -47.69
N ASN A 33 -17.57 3.28 -47.44
CA ASN A 33 -19.01 3.49 -47.72
C ASN A 33 -19.75 4.09 -46.53
N GLY A 34 -19.07 4.37 -45.43
CA GLY A 34 -19.66 4.90 -44.21
C GLY A 34 -20.33 3.87 -43.30
N CYS A 35 -20.17 2.55 -43.55
CA CYS A 35 -20.66 1.52 -42.69
C CYS A 35 -19.74 1.37 -41.45
N THR A 36 -20.32 1.46 -40.27
CA THR A 36 -19.58 1.36 -39.00
C THR A 36 -19.82 0.00 -38.34
N SER A 37 -18.73 -0.65 -37.93
CA SER A 37 -18.74 -1.85 -37.10
C SER A 37 -17.99 -1.58 -35.79
N GLN A 38 -18.46 -2.15 -34.70
CA GLN A 38 -17.82 -1.98 -33.42
C GLN A 38 -17.74 -3.29 -32.63
N ILE A 39 -16.72 -3.40 -31.81
CA ILE A 39 -16.52 -4.47 -30.84
C ILE A 39 -16.10 -3.89 -29.51
N THR A 40 -16.69 -4.37 -28.42
CA THR A 40 -16.30 -4.00 -27.06
C THR A 40 -15.68 -5.18 -26.36
N ARG A 41 -14.55 -4.96 -25.69
CA ARG A 41 -13.93 -5.92 -24.76
C ARG A 41 -13.78 -5.28 -23.40
N ILE A 42 -14.00 -6.07 -22.37
CA ILE A 42 -13.79 -5.65 -20.99
C ILE A 42 -12.37 -6.03 -20.61
N ILE A 43 -11.61 -5.05 -20.11
CA ILE A 43 -10.32 -5.24 -19.46
C ILE A 43 -10.58 -5.19 -17.96
N GLU A 44 -10.40 -6.32 -17.29
CA GLU A 44 -10.50 -6.42 -15.85
C GLU A 44 -9.15 -6.05 -15.22
N ILE A 45 -9.13 -5.00 -14.42
CA ILE A 45 -7.99 -4.61 -13.58
C ILE A 45 -8.30 -5.08 -12.17
N GLN A 46 -7.48 -5.97 -11.65
CA GLN A 46 -7.62 -6.47 -10.29
C GLN A 46 -6.89 -5.53 -9.33
N ASP A 47 -7.57 -5.13 -8.28
CA ASP A 47 -6.94 -4.45 -7.15
C ASP A 47 -5.96 -5.39 -6.46
N MET A 48 -4.77 -4.90 -6.21
CA MET A 48 -3.79 -5.66 -5.46
C MET A 48 -3.68 -5.11 -4.04
N PHE A 49 -4.39 -5.72 -3.11
CA PHE A 49 -4.21 -5.45 -1.69
C PHE A 49 -2.85 -5.97 -1.22
N ALA A 50 -1.88 -5.09 -1.09
CA ALA A 50 -0.51 -5.44 -0.74
C ALA A 50 0.02 -4.57 0.39
N LEU A 51 0.85 -5.17 1.25
CA LEU A 51 1.55 -4.53 2.36
C LEU A 51 3.06 -4.73 2.17
N TYR A 52 3.80 -3.65 2.30
CA TYR A 52 5.25 -3.66 2.41
C TYR A 52 5.65 -3.19 3.80
N ILE A 53 6.38 -4.03 4.52
CA ILE A 53 6.83 -3.79 5.88
C ILE A 53 8.34 -4.00 5.92
N PRO A 54 9.15 -2.98 6.27
CA PRO A 54 10.59 -3.10 6.35
C PRO A 54 11.03 -4.13 7.40
N SER A 55 12.16 -4.80 7.16
CA SER A 55 12.74 -5.74 8.12
C SER A 55 13.77 -5.11 9.07
N ALA A 56 14.22 -3.90 8.77
CA ALA A 56 15.19 -3.14 9.58
C ALA A 56 15.06 -1.64 9.31
N PHE A 57 15.46 -0.83 10.28
CA PHE A 57 15.65 0.61 10.12
C PHE A 57 16.75 1.12 11.06
N THR A 58 17.25 2.33 10.78
CA THR A 58 18.42 2.91 11.45
C THR A 58 18.10 4.33 11.94
N PRO A 59 17.51 4.48 13.13
CA PRO A 59 17.11 5.78 13.67
C PRO A 59 18.31 6.57 14.19
N ASN A 60 19.23 6.97 13.29
CA ASN A 60 20.44 7.73 13.57
C ASN A 60 20.35 9.20 13.16
N ASN A 61 19.18 9.61 12.60
CA ASN A 61 18.87 10.97 12.17
C ASN A 61 19.75 11.48 11.02
N ASP A 62 20.17 10.58 10.12
CA ASP A 62 20.91 10.92 8.90
C ASP A 62 19.99 11.19 7.69
N GLY A 63 18.69 11.03 7.86
CA GLY A 63 17.64 11.22 6.83
C GLY A 63 17.39 9.98 5.97
N MET A 64 18.02 8.84 6.29
CA MET A 64 17.82 7.58 5.56
C MET A 64 17.41 6.45 6.50
N ASN A 65 16.27 5.84 6.25
CA ASN A 65 15.73 4.72 7.03
C ASN A 65 15.61 5.01 8.55
N ASP A 66 15.38 6.26 8.91
CA ASP A 66 15.26 6.70 10.30
C ASP A 66 13.95 6.27 10.97
N ALA A 67 12.98 5.81 10.19
CA ALA A 67 11.66 5.47 10.68
C ALA A 67 11.16 4.13 10.15
N PHE A 68 10.41 3.43 10.98
CA PHE A 68 9.67 2.24 10.60
C PHE A 68 8.22 2.63 10.29
N PHE A 69 7.75 2.24 9.12
CA PHE A 69 6.38 2.51 8.66
C PHE A 69 5.93 1.43 7.68
N VAL A 70 4.63 1.32 7.52
CA VAL A 70 3.98 0.38 6.61
C VAL A 70 3.56 1.12 5.35
N GLN A 71 3.83 0.53 4.20
CA GLN A 71 3.33 1.00 2.91
C GLN A 71 2.53 -0.10 2.25
N GLY A 72 1.67 0.28 1.31
CA GLY A 72 0.92 -0.70 0.55
C GLY A 72 0.01 -0.09 -0.49
N ALA A 73 -0.67 -0.96 -1.22
CA ALA A 73 -1.69 -0.62 -2.19
C ALA A 73 -3.05 -1.09 -1.69
N ASP A 74 -4.09 -0.35 -2.03
CA ASP A 74 -5.48 -0.64 -1.69
C ASP A 74 -5.74 -0.78 -0.18
N LEU A 75 -5.10 0.09 0.62
CA LEU A 75 -5.25 0.11 2.07
C LEU A 75 -6.39 1.02 2.50
N ASP A 76 -7.27 0.52 3.37
CA ASP A 76 -8.29 1.33 4.05
C ASP A 76 -7.66 2.05 5.25
N PRO A 77 -7.45 3.38 5.18
CA PRO A 77 -6.77 4.11 6.25
C PRO A 77 -7.60 4.20 7.54
N SER A 78 -8.91 3.95 7.48
CA SER A 78 -9.79 3.98 8.64
C SER A 78 -9.79 2.67 9.43
N ARG A 79 -9.19 1.62 8.87
CA ARG A 79 -9.19 0.25 9.42
C ARG A 79 -7.77 -0.34 9.46
N PHE A 80 -6.85 0.48 9.93
CA PHE A 80 -5.44 0.11 10.11
C PHE A 80 -5.12 0.01 11.60
N GLU A 81 -4.31 -0.95 11.98
CA GLU A 81 -3.77 -1.10 13.33
C GLU A 81 -2.34 -1.62 13.23
N MET A 82 -1.42 -1.00 13.94
CA MET A 82 -0.05 -1.47 14.08
C MET A 82 0.36 -1.44 15.54
N ARG A 83 0.92 -2.54 16.02
CA ARG A 83 1.49 -2.69 17.36
C ARG A 83 2.92 -3.20 17.26
N ILE A 84 3.80 -2.64 18.07
CA ILE A 84 5.18 -3.07 18.18
C ILE A 84 5.49 -3.36 19.63
N VAL A 85 6.10 -4.52 19.86
CA VAL A 85 6.51 -4.95 21.19
C VAL A 85 8.02 -5.24 21.20
N ASN A 86 8.64 -5.07 22.37
CA ASN A 86 10.01 -5.47 22.57
C ASN A 86 10.14 -6.98 22.77
N ARG A 87 11.39 -7.48 22.93
CA ARG A 87 11.68 -8.91 23.13
C ARG A 87 11.07 -9.52 24.41
N TRP A 88 10.61 -8.70 25.34
CA TRP A 88 9.91 -9.15 26.55
C TRP A 88 8.39 -9.12 26.42
N GLY A 89 7.87 -8.71 25.25
CA GLY A 89 6.44 -8.60 24.99
C GLY A 89 5.81 -7.29 25.49
N ASN A 90 6.62 -6.31 25.94
CA ASN A 90 6.09 -5.02 26.37
C ASN A 90 5.79 -4.17 25.13
N LEU A 91 4.62 -3.55 25.10
CA LEU A 91 4.20 -2.62 24.04
C LEU A 91 5.12 -1.40 24.07
N VAL A 92 5.68 -1.06 22.91
CA VAL A 92 6.56 0.12 22.71
C VAL A 92 5.99 1.12 21.73
N PHE A 93 5.07 0.69 20.86
CA PHE A 93 4.38 1.57 19.92
C PHE A 93 3.03 0.96 19.53
N GLU A 94 2.02 1.80 19.37
CA GLU A 94 0.70 1.43 18.87
C GLU A 94 0.11 2.60 18.09
N THR A 95 -0.47 2.32 16.93
CA THR A 95 -1.19 3.33 16.15
C THR A 95 -2.32 2.71 15.32
N ASN A 96 -3.34 3.52 15.05
CA ASN A 96 -4.39 3.25 14.07
C ASN A 96 -4.30 4.18 12.85
N ASP A 97 -3.27 5.02 12.77
CA ASP A 97 -3.01 5.89 11.63
C ASP A 97 -1.89 5.28 10.76
N ILE A 98 -2.22 4.96 9.52
CA ILE A 98 -1.27 4.40 8.56
C ILE A 98 -0.11 5.36 8.24
N ASN A 99 -0.30 6.65 8.43
CA ASN A 99 0.72 7.67 8.19
C ASN A 99 1.62 7.90 9.40
N GLU A 100 1.26 7.36 10.55
CA GLU A 100 2.10 7.48 11.74
C GLU A 100 3.28 6.53 11.66
N VAL A 101 4.48 7.06 11.91
CA VAL A 101 5.74 6.35 11.79
C VAL A 101 6.39 6.14 13.15
N TRP A 102 7.08 5.02 13.32
CA TRP A 102 7.83 4.72 14.53
C TRP A 102 9.32 5.03 14.34
N TYR A 103 9.84 5.98 15.10
CA TYR A 103 11.25 6.40 15.08
C TYR A 103 12.13 5.60 16.07
N GLY A 104 11.66 4.45 16.52
CA GLY A 104 12.27 3.72 17.63
C GLY A 104 11.72 4.24 18.96
N PRO A 105 11.91 3.50 20.07
CA PRO A 105 11.38 3.93 21.34
C PRO A 105 12.06 5.23 21.76
N SER A 106 11.38 6.33 21.56
CA SER A 106 11.58 7.58 22.31
C SER A 106 10.37 7.72 23.19
N ASN A 107 10.46 7.26 24.41
CA ASN A 107 9.46 7.64 25.38
C ASN A 107 9.70 9.10 25.74
N ALA A 108 8.62 9.87 25.78
CA ALA A 108 8.62 11.21 26.32
C ALA A 108 9.11 11.26 27.79
N ASP A 109 9.29 10.11 28.43
CA ASP A 109 9.97 9.88 29.70
C ASP A 109 11.36 9.28 29.49
N SER A 110 12.17 10.02 28.89
CA SER A 110 13.60 10.37 28.89
C SER A 110 14.68 9.43 29.45
N GLU A 111 14.54 8.17 29.69
CA GLU A 111 15.70 7.38 30.16
C GLU A 111 15.95 6.03 29.48
N HIS A 112 15.12 5.63 28.56
CA HIS A 112 15.37 4.39 27.81
C HIS A 112 15.35 4.68 26.31
N PHE A 113 16.50 5.11 25.77
CA PHE A 113 16.75 5.06 24.33
C PHE A 113 16.37 3.67 23.82
N ALA A 114 15.80 3.62 22.60
CA ALA A 114 15.64 2.36 21.91
C ALA A 114 16.97 1.60 21.98
N GLN A 115 16.97 0.52 22.68
CA GLN A 115 18.11 -0.36 22.60
C GLN A 115 18.11 -0.96 21.20
N ASP A 116 19.26 -0.98 20.59
CA ASP A 116 19.47 -1.76 19.38
C ASP A 116 18.98 -3.19 19.63
N GLY A 117 18.31 -3.75 18.68
CA GLY A 117 17.80 -5.09 18.82
C GLY A 117 16.56 -5.39 18.01
N LEU A 118 16.01 -6.54 18.27
CA LEU A 118 14.86 -7.08 17.57
C LEU A 118 13.56 -6.69 18.29
N TYR A 119 12.65 -6.14 17.53
CA TYR A 119 11.29 -5.84 17.94
C TYR A 119 10.31 -6.65 17.09
N TYR A 120 9.15 -6.93 17.64
CA TYR A 120 8.13 -7.71 16.96
C TYR A 120 6.92 -6.82 16.69
N TYR A 121 6.37 -6.93 15.50
CA TYR A 121 5.20 -6.17 15.11
C TYR A 121 4.02 -7.07 14.75
N THR A 122 2.84 -6.52 14.93
CA THR A 122 1.59 -7.02 14.38
C THR A 122 0.94 -5.86 13.62
N VAL A 123 0.61 -6.10 12.36
CA VAL A 123 -0.10 -5.16 11.49
C VAL A 123 -1.39 -5.80 11.06
N ILE A 124 -2.50 -5.08 11.26
CA ILE A 124 -3.82 -5.45 10.77
C ILE A 124 -4.25 -4.38 9.78
N ALA A 125 -4.58 -4.79 8.58
CA ALA A 125 -5.04 -3.89 7.53
C ALA A 125 -6.18 -4.52 6.74
N TYR A 126 -6.99 -3.68 6.14
CA TYR A 126 -8.13 -4.06 5.31
C TYR A 126 -7.99 -3.43 3.93
N SER A 127 -8.53 -4.12 2.93
CA SER A 127 -8.63 -3.57 1.58
C SER A 127 -9.69 -2.47 1.54
N LEU A 128 -9.37 -1.39 0.83
CA LEU A 128 -10.29 -0.28 0.58
C LEU A 128 -11.36 -0.67 -0.45
N SER A 129 -10.95 -1.39 -1.50
CA SER A 129 -11.85 -1.84 -2.58
C SER A 129 -12.70 -3.05 -2.17
N ASN A 130 -12.16 -3.94 -1.32
CA ASN A 130 -12.85 -5.11 -0.80
C ASN A 130 -12.85 -5.14 0.74
N PRO A 131 -13.82 -4.50 1.40
CA PRO A 131 -13.85 -4.41 2.87
C PRO A 131 -13.93 -5.74 3.63
N ALA A 132 -14.22 -6.86 2.95
CA ALA A 132 -14.18 -8.19 3.52
C ALA A 132 -12.76 -8.78 3.57
N GLU A 133 -11.84 -8.25 2.77
CA GLU A 133 -10.47 -8.71 2.74
C GLU A 133 -9.65 -8.05 3.85
N ARG A 134 -9.05 -8.89 4.69
CA ARG A 134 -8.23 -8.49 5.85
C ARG A 134 -6.90 -9.22 5.79
N LYS A 135 -5.84 -8.51 6.07
CA LYS A 135 -4.51 -9.09 6.33
C LYS A 135 -4.08 -8.83 7.77
N GLU A 136 -3.55 -9.85 8.40
CA GLU A 136 -2.86 -9.77 9.68
C GLU A 136 -1.46 -10.32 9.49
N ILE A 137 -0.46 -9.46 9.64
CA ILE A 137 0.93 -9.78 9.40
C ILE A 137 1.69 -9.58 10.70
N THR A 138 2.36 -10.63 11.14
CA THR A 138 3.28 -10.59 12.26
C THR A 138 4.70 -10.78 11.76
N GLY A 139 5.63 -10.07 12.34
CA GLY A 139 7.03 -10.17 11.95
C GLY A 139 7.95 -9.52 12.96
N SER A 140 9.20 -9.35 12.54
CA SER A 140 10.20 -8.68 13.36
C SER A 140 10.91 -7.60 12.56
N VAL A 141 11.33 -6.56 13.27
CA VAL A 141 12.12 -5.46 12.74
C VAL A 141 13.38 -5.28 13.58
N LEU A 142 14.51 -5.15 12.90
CA LEU A 142 15.79 -4.86 13.55
C LEU A 142 15.99 -3.35 13.65
N VAL A 143 16.23 -2.87 14.85
CA VAL A 143 16.69 -1.51 15.12
C VAL A 143 18.20 -1.53 15.28
N ASN A 144 18.91 -0.75 14.48
CA ASN A 144 20.37 -0.61 14.53
C ASN A 144 20.72 0.88 14.43
N ARG A 145 21.66 1.37 15.22
CA ARG A 145 22.12 2.77 15.23
C ARG A 145 23.59 2.88 14.88
#